data_1d9366db97f958547344cdac713b5d46
#
_entry.id   1d9366db97f958547344cdac713b5d46
#
_cell.length_a   1.000
_cell.length_b   1.000
_cell.length_c   1.000
_cell.angle_alpha   90.00
_cell.angle_beta   90.00
_cell.angle_gamma   90.00
#
_symmetry.space_group_name_H-M   'P 1'
#
loop_
_entity.id
_entity.type
_entity.pdbx_description
1 polymer ?
#
loop_
_entity_poly.entity_id
_entity_poly.type
_entity_poly.pdbx_seq_one_letter_code
_entity_poly.pdbx_strand_id
1 'polypeptide(L)'
;MIDRRQALNAYSAVTAAYWAFMLTDGALRMLVLLHFHTLGFSPVQLAYLFVLYELAGIVTNLYAGWIAARFGLKATLFAGLGLQVVALIALTQLDPAWSVGLSVVFVMLVQGLSGVAKDLAKMSSKSAVKLLAPTADGALFRWVAILTGSKNAVKGLGFLLGASFLGVFGFVPVVLSMALILAAILISLLLWMPAGLSQGRKGAKFSEVFSKNPQVNWLSFARVFLFGARDVWFVVGIPIYFYAVLSDGTKAGNQNAFFAIGIFMAIWIILYGLVQANAPRLLRATQRGQGALIKDSAAWVLGLAAVPAVLALVLYLTVSPTSVTTSALVIGLLLFGAVFAVNSALHSYLILAFTERERVTMDVGFYYMSNAAGRLLGTILSGLSYQLGGVWLCLAVASAMLLISALGAHKLRS
;
A
#
# COMPACT_ATOMS: atom_id res chain seq x y z
N MET A 1 -3.83 20.59 -30.04
CA MET A 1 -3.77 19.10 -29.82
C MET A 1 -2.34 18.77 -29.42
N ILE A 2 -2.15 18.02 -28.33
CA ILE A 2 -0.81 17.54 -27.95
C ILE A 2 -0.43 16.44 -28.95
N ASP A 3 0.77 16.54 -29.53
CA ASP A 3 1.29 15.49 -30.40
C ASP A 3 1.35 14.15 -29.62
N ARG A 4 0.95 13.06 -30.28
CA ARG A 4 0.92 11.70 -29.70
C ARG A 4 2.29 11.33 -29.11
N ARG A 5 3.38 11.74 -29.73
CA ARG A 5 4.75 11.49 -29.25
C ARG A 5 5.04 12.25 -27.96
N GLN A 6 4.61 13.51 -27.85
CA GLN A 6 4.73 14.30 -26.64
C GLN A 6 3.91 13.73 -25.48
N ALA A 7 2.68 13.27 -25.74
CA ALA A 7 1.84 12.60 -24.75
C ALA A 7 2.48 11.30 -24.21
N LEU A 8 3.06 10.48 -25.10
CA LEU A 8 3.76 9.26 -24.73
C LEU A 8 5.02 9.55 -23.89
N ASN A 9 5.81 10.55 -24.27
CA ASN A 9 7.00 10.95 -23.54
C ASN A 9 6.64 11.47 -22.13
N ALA A 10 5.60 12.30 -22.02
CA ALA A 10 5.10 12.79 -20.73
C ALA A 10 4.59 11.64 -19.83
N TYR A 11 3.84 10.69 -20.42
CA TYR A 11 3.39 9.49 -19.70
C TYR A 11 4.57 8.65 -19.19
N SER A 12 5.56 8.39 -20.04
CA SER A 12 6.74 7.61 -19.67
C SER A 12 7.53 8.27 -18.55
N ALA A 13 7.73 9.59 -18.62
CA ALA A 13 8.43 10.37 -17.60
C ALA A 13 7.69 10.33 -16.24
N VAL A 14 6.38 10.55 -16.23
CA VAL A 14 5.54 10.47 -15.03
C VAL A 14 5.53 9.05 -14.44
N THR A 15 5.42 8.04 -15.30
CA THR A 15 5.39 6.65 -14.88
C THR A 15 6.72 6.21 -14.28
N ALA A 16 7.84 6.56 -14.91
CA ALA A 16 9.18 6.27 -14.41
C ALA A 16 9.44 6.94 -13.06
N ALA A 17 9.07 8.21 -12.92
CA ALA A 17 9.16 8.93 -11.65
C ALA A 17 8.32 8.27 -10.55
N TYR A 18 7.11 7.85 -10.88
CA TYR A 18 6.24 7.17 -9.95
C TYR A 18 6.77 5.77 -9.56
N TRP A 19 7.36 5.04 -10.50
CA TRP A 19 8.02 3.77 -10.20
C TRP A 19 9.21 3.95 -9.26
N ALA A 20 10.07 4.92 -9.53
CA ALA A 20 11.19 5.24 -8.65
C ALA A 20 10.71 5.63 -7.25
N PHE A 21 9.65 6.45 -7.16
CA PHE A 21 9.02 6.75 -5.89
C PHE A 21 8.53 5.49 -5.18
N MET A 22 7.80 4.62 -5.87
CA MET A 22 7.24 3.39 -5.28
C MET A 22 8.29 2.37 -4.87
N LEU A 23 9.43 2.35 -5.58
CA LEU A 23 10.60 1.53 -5.20
C LEU A 23 11.15 2.00 -3.85
N THR A 24 11.40 3.30 -3.71
CA THR A 24 11.92 3.87 -2.46
C THR A 24 10.91 3.81 -1.32
N ASP A 25 9.61 3.98 -1.57
CA ASP A 25 8.55 3.80 -0.58
C ASP A 25 8.50 2.35 -0.04
N GLY A 26 8.65 1.37 -0.93
CA GLY A 26 8.76 -0.05 -0.54
C GLY A 26 10.02 -0.33 0.28
N ALA A 27 11.17 0.12 -0.22
CA ALA A 27 12.45 -0.06 0.45
C ALA A 27 12.47 0.59 1.84
N LEU A 28 11.99 1.83 1.96
CA LEU A 28 11.93 2.57 3.21
C LEU A 28 11.11 1.84 4.27
N ARG A 29 9.99 1.22 3.89
CA ARG A 29 9.15 0.46 4.84
C ARG A 29 9.92 -0.70 5.47
N MET A 30 10.67 -1.47 4.69
CA MET A 30 11.49 -2.57 5.22
C MET A 30 12.70 -2.08 6.00
N LEU A 31 13.37 -1.05 5.49
CA LEU A 31 14.50 -0.42 6.19
C LEU A 31 14.11 0.05 7.60
N VAL A 32 13.04 0.82 7.71
CA VAL A 32 12.58 1.35 9.01
C VAL A 32 12.18 0.19 9.91
N LEU A 33 11.33 -0.72 9.45
CA LEU A 33 10.84 -1.81 10.30
C LEU A 33 11.98 -2.68 10.85
N LEU A 34 12.84 -3.18 9.95
CA LEU A 34 13.89 -4.14 10.33
C LEU A 34 15.02 -3.48 11.10
N HIS A 35 15.41 -2.25 10.73
CA HIS A 35 16.42 -1.50 11.47
C HIS A 35 16.02 -1.25 12.91
N PHE A 36 14.82 -0.69 13.13
CA PHE A 36 14.36 -0.39 14.49
C PHE A 36 14.05 -1.66 15.28
N HIS A 37 13.67 -2.75 14.61
CA HIS A 37 13.55 -4.05 15.27
C HIS A 37 14.90 -4.54 15.80
N THR A 38 15.98 -4.42 15.05
CA THR A 38 17.33 -4.80 15.50
C THR A 38 17.88 -3.89 16.61
N LEU A 39 17.32 -2.69 16.76
CA LEU A 39 17.61 -1.79 17.89
C LEU A 39 16.80 -2.11 19.16
N GLY A 40 15.98 -3.18 19.14
CA GLY A 40 15.19 -3.64 20.29
C GLY A 40 13.86 -2.94 20.50
N PHE A 41 13.34 -2.24 19.48
CA PHE A 41 12.00 -1.63 19.56
C PHE A 41 10.92 -2.70 19.65
N SER A 42 9.97 -2.51 20.56
CA SER A 42 8.84 -3.41 20.74
C SER A 42 7.91 -3.41 19.51
N PRO A 43 7.12 -4.48 19.30
CA PRO A 43 6.18 -4.54 18.17
C PRO A 43 5.21 -3.35 18.12
N VAL A 44 4.74 -2.86 19.25
CA VAL A 44 3.88 -1.66 19.33
C VAL A 44 4.62 -0.40 18.92
N GLN A 45 5.87 -0.22 19.37
CA GLN A 45 6.71 0.92 18.96
C GLN A 45 6.98 0.90 17.45
N LEU A 46 7.24 -0.29 16.89
CA LEU A 46 7.41 -0.46 15.43
C LEU A 46 6.13 -0.10 14.65
N ALA A 47 4.96 -0.46 15.16
CA ALA A 47 3.68 -0.06 14.55
C ALA A 47 3.52 1.47 14.59
N TYR A 48 3.85 2.12 15.69
CA TYR A 48 3.77 3.57 15.82
C TYR A 48 4.61 4.32 14.78
N LEU A 49 5.76 3.80 14.36
CA LEU A 49 6.58 4.41 13.32
C LEU A 49 5.81 4.68 12.02
N PHE A 50 4.73 3.93 11.76
CA PHE A 50 3.92 4.05 10.54
C PHE A 50 2.56 4.73 10.74
N VAL A 51 2.16 5.05 11.98
CA VAL A 51 0.83 5.62 12.26
C VAL A 51 0.59 6.93 11.51
N LEU A 52 1.53 7.87 11.57
CA LEU A 52 1.38 9.15 10.86
C LEU A 52 1.43 9.01 9.33
N TYR A 53 2.16 8.02 8.83
CA TYR A 53 2.15 7.70 7.39
C TYR A 53 0.76 7.27 6.91
N GLU A 54 0.06 6.44 7.66
CA GLU A 54 -1.29 5.99 7.30
C GLU A 54 -2.34 7.08 7.59
N LEU A 55 -2.19 7.84 8.66
CA LEU A 55 -3.05 8.99 8.97
C LEU A 55 -2.96 10.07 7.88
N ALA A 56 -1.74 10.41 7.46
CA ALA A 56 -1.53 11.28 6.32
C ALA A 56 -2.22 10.74 5.06
N GLY A 57 -2.18 9.42 4.85
CA GLY A 57 -2.90 8.75 3.77
C GLY A 57 -4.42 8.92 3.83
N ILE A 58 -5.03 8.94 5.01
CA ILE A 58 -6.48 9.22 5.18
C ILE A 58 -6.78 10.64 4.68
N VAL A 59 -6.07 11.62 5.22
CA VAL A 59 -6.27 13.04 4.91
C VAL A 59 -6.00 13.33 3.43
N THR A 60 -4.83 12.91 2.94
CA THR A 60 -4.42 13.22 1.57
C THR A 60 -5.27 12.52 0.52
N ASN A 61 -5.75 11.28 0.74
CA ASN A 61 -6.66 10.64 -0.22
C ASN A 61 -8.02 11.35 -0.29
N LEU A 62 -8.51 11.88 0.82
CA LEU A 62 -9.74 12.65 0.86
C LEU A 62 -9.61 13.93 0.02
N TYR A 63 -8.49 14.63 0.15
CA TYR A 63 -8.24 15.92 -0.51
C TYR A 63 -7.50 15.83 -1.84
N ALA A 64 -7.00 14.66 -2.20
CA ALA A 64 -6.11 14.45 -3.33
C ALA A 64 -6.69 14.93 -4.67
N GLY A 65 -7.98 14.71 -4.90
CA GLY A 65 -8.67 15.19 -6.11
C GLY A 65 -8.68 16.71 -6.19
N TRP A 66 -8.95 17.39 -5.09
CA TRP A 66 -8.94 18.84 -4.99
C TRP A 66 -7.53 19.41 -5.15
N ILE A 67 -6.54 18.83 -4.48
CA ILE A 67 -5.13 19.27 -4.58
C ILE A 67 -4.65 19.20 -6.02
N ALA A 68 -4.89 18.08 -6.72
CA ALA A 68 -4.50 17.90 -8.11
C ALA A 68 -5.22 18.88 -9.05
N ALA A 69 -6.52 19.13 -8.82
CA ALA A 69 -7.30 20.09 -9.60
C ALA A 69 -6.84 21.54 -9.36
N ARG A 70 -6.47 21.87 -8.12
CA ARG A 70 -6.07 23.24 -7.73
C ARG A 70 -4.67 23.61 -8.19
N PHE A 71 -3.70 22.73 -7.98
CA PHE A 71 -2.27 23.02 -8.17
C PHE A 71 -1.72 22.44 -9.47
N GLY A 72 -2.44 21.55 -10.12
CA GLY A 72 -2.01 20.89 -11.34
C GLY A 72 -1.13 19.66 -11.09
N LEU A 73 -1.05 18.78 -12.10
CA LEU A 73 -0.39 17.48 -11.97
C LEU A 73 1.13 17.58 -11.88
N LYS A 74 1.73 18.54 -12.59
CA LYS A 74 3.18 18.75 -12.58
C LYS A 74 3.65 19.18 -11.18
N ALA A 75 3.01 20.20 -10.61
CA ALA A 75 3.34 20.71 -9.28
C ALA A 75 3.17 19.65 -8.19
N THR A 76 2.08 18.85 -8.24
CA THR A 76 1.86 17.80 -7.25
C THR A 76 2.85 16.65 -7.37
N LEU A 77 3.31 16.29 -8.58
CA LEU A 77 4.36 15.29 -8.75
C LEU A 77 5.69 15.77 -8.17
N PHE A 78 6.08 17.01 -8.49
CA PHE A 78 7.33 17.59 -8.01
C PHE A 78 7.32 17.78 -6.49
N ALA A 79 6.20 18.24 -5.93
CA ALA A 79 6.02 18.33 -4.50
C ALA A 79 6.13 16.93 -3.83
N GLY A 80 5.51 15.89 -4.39
CA GLY A 80 5.62 14.54 -3.89
C GLY A 80 7.05 14.03 -3.88
N LEU A 81 7.78 14.17 -4.99
CA LEU A 81 9.19 13.75 -5.07
C LEU A 81 10.08 14.56 -4.12
N GLY A 82 9.90 15.90 -4.08
CA GLY A 82 10.67 16.78 -3.20
C GLY A 82 10.46 16.48 -1.72
N LEU A 83 9.21 16.29 -1.30
CA LEU A 83 8.88 15.91 0.09
C LEU A 83 9.49 14.55 0.46
N GLN A 84 9.52 13.59 -0.47
CA GLN A 84 10.16 12.30 -0.21
C GLN A 84 11.67 12.43 -0.05
N VAL A 85 12.33 13.26 -0.88
CA VAL A 85 13.76 13.56 -0.74
C VAL A 85 14.04 14.20 0.62
N VAL A 86 13.24 15.19 1.03
CA VAL A 86 13.36 15.83 2.34
C VAL A 86 13.16 14.82 3.48
N ALA A 87 12.16 13.95 3.39
CA ALA A 87 11.90 12.91 4.37
C ALA A 87 13.09 11.94 4.51
N LEU A 88 13.65 11.49 3.39
CA LEU A 88 14.82 10.60 3.38
C LEU A 88 16.06 11.27 3.97
N ILE A 89 16.35 12.54 3.59
CA ILE A 89 17.47 13.29 4.17
C ILE A 89 17.26 13.52 5.67
N ALA A 90 16.05 13.89 6.09
CA ALA A 90 15.75 14.04 7.51
C ALA A 90 16.01 12.74 8.28
N LEU A 91 15.64 11.59 7.72
CA LEU A 91 15.83 10.29 8.38
C LEU A 91 17.31 9.94 8.61
N THR A 92 18.23 10.47 7.80
CA THR A 92 19.68 10.30 8.02
C THR A 92 20.22 11.09 9.22
N GLN A 93 19.43 12.00 9.77
CA GLN A 93 19.79 12.80 10.96
C GLN A 93 19.40 12.15 12.28
N LEU A 94 18.90 10.91 12.23
CA LEU A 94 18.58 10.15 13.44
C LEU A 94 19.84 9.93 14.26
N ASP A 95 19.84 10.38 15.51
CA ASP A 95 20.95 10.22 16.42
C ASP A 95 20.75 8.97 17.30
N PRO A 96 21.68 8.01 17.29
CA PRO A 96 21.63 6.84 18.14
C PRO A 96 21.62 7.15 19.66
N ALA A 97 22.04 8.35 20.06
CA ALA A 97 22.01 8.79 21.45
C ALA A 97 20.62 9.23 21.94
N TRP A 98 19.66 9.38 21.04
CA TRP A 98 18.30 9.79 21.41
C TRP A 98 17.58 8.69 22.20
N SER A 99 16.69 9.13 23.10
CA SER A 99 15.78 8.20 23.77
C SER A 99 14.85 7.51 22.73
N VAL A 100 14.42 6.29 23.05
CA VAL A 100 13.48 5.52 22.21
C VAL A 100 12.23 6.35 21.88
N GLY A 101 11.67 7.07 22.86
CA GLY A 101 10.49 7.91 22.67
C GLY A 101 10.74 9.03 21.65
N LEU A 102 11.86 9.73 21.72
CA LEU A 102 12.24 10.78 20.80
C LEU A 102 12.43 10.21 19.37
N SER A 103 13.14 9.10 19.26
CA SER A 103 13.33 8.40 17.98
C SER A 103 12.01 7.98 17.35
N VAL A 104 11.06 7.44 18.12
CA VAL A 104 9.72 7.08 17.63
C VAL A 104 9.00 8.31 17.08
N VAL A 105 8.94 9.41 17.86
CA VAL A 105 8.25 10.64 17.42
C VAL A 105 8.88 11.21 16.16
N PHE A 106 10.22 11.29 16.11
CA PHE A 106 10.94 11.79 14.94
C PHE A 106 10.65 10.96 13.69
N VAL A 107 10.77 9.63 13.78
CA VAL A 107 10.51 8.74 12.65
C VAL A 107 9.03 8.78 12.24
N MET A 108 8.10 8.86 13.18
CA MET A 108 6.68 9.05 12.88
C MET A 108 6.43 10.32 12.06
N LEU A 109 7.03 11.44 12.42
CA LEU A 109 6.90 12.70 11.67
C LEU A 109 7.48 12.59 10.26
N VAL A 110 8.67 12.01 10.12
CA VAL A 110 9.31 11.78 8.82
C VAL A 110 8.48 10.83 7.96
N GLN A 111 7.96 9.75 8.54
CA GLN A 111 7.08 8.83 7.84
C GLN A 111 5.73 9.48 7.47
N GLY A 112 5.20 10.37 8.31
CA GLY A 112 4.02 11.18 7.97
C GLY A 112 4.25 12.02 6.72
N LEU A 113 5.40 12.70 6.64
CA LEU A 113 5.81 13.46 5.47
C LEU A 113 5.93 12.59 4.21
N SER A 114 6.54 11.40 4.35
CA SER A 114 6.62 10.40 3.28
C SER A 114 5.22 9.90 2.85
N GLY A 115 4.26 9.77 3.76
CA GLY A 115 2.88 9.42 3.47
C GLY A 115 2.18 10.47 2.59
N VAL A 116 2.34 11.76 2.93
CA VAL A 116 1.85 12.87 2.09
C VAL A 116 2.51 12.83 0.70
N ALA A 117 3.84 12.71 0.66
CA ALA A 117 4.62 12.63 -0.56
C ALA A 117 4.11 11.52 -1.51
N LYS A 118 3.88 10.33 -0.96
CA LYS A 118 3.34 9.18 -1.71
C LYS A 118 2.00 9.49 -2.36
N ASP A 119 1.07 10.09 -1.62
CA ASP A 119 -0.27 10.31 -2.14
C ASP A 119 -0.30 11.43 -3.19
N LEU A 120 0.54 12.46 -3.06
CA LEU A 120 0.74 13.47 -4.10
C LEU A 120 1.29 12.85 -5.40
N ALA A 121 2.35 12.05 -5.32
CA ALA A 121 2.93 11.37 -6.48
C ALA A 121 1.92 10.39 -7.13
N LYS A 122 1.18 9.63 -6.31
CA LYS A 122 0.13 8.70 -6.77
C LYS A 122 -0.99 9.41 -7.52
N MET A 123 -1.47 10.52 -6.99
CA MET A 123 -2.55 11.29 -7.60
C MET A 123 -2.14 11.90 -8.92
N SER A 124 -0.97 12.52 -8.97
CA SER A 124 -0.43 13.07 -10.20
C SER A 124 -0.32 12.00 -11.28
N SER A 125 0.27 10.85 -10.96
CA SER A 125 0.50 9.77 -11.91
C SER A 125 -0.78 9.16 -12.45
N LYS A 126 -1.77 8.88 -11.59
CA LYS A 126 -3.07 8.34 -12.01
C LYS A 126 -3.86 9.31 -12.88
N SER A 127 -3.84 10.60 -12.52
CA SER A 127 -4.53 11.63 -13.30
C SER A 127 -3.84 11.90 -14.62
N ALA A 128 -2.51 11.83 -14.68
CA ALA A 128 -1.76 11.96 -15.92
C ALA A 128 -2.12 10.87 -16.93
N VAL A 129 -2.27 9.61 -16.49
CA VAL A 129 -2.73 8.51 -17.35
C VAL A 129 -4.05 8.84 -18.02
N LYS A 130 -5.03 9.34 -17.24
CA LYS A 130 -6.36 9.68 -17.77
C LYS A 130 -6.31 10.77 -18.84
N LEU A 131 -5.39 11.72 -18.71
CA LEU A 131 -5.25 12.85 -19.66
C LEU A 131 -4.41 12.51 -20.88
N LEU A 132 -3.46 11.60 -20.74
CA LEU A 132 -2.48 11.27 -21.78
C LEU A 132 -2.80 9.99 -22.54
N ALA A 133 -3.70 9.13 -22.01
CA ALA A 133 -4.10 7.91 -22.67
C ALA A 133 -4.81 8.21 -24.00
N PRO A 134 -4.54 7.43 -25.07
CA PRO A 134 -5.26 7.55 -26.34
C PRO A 134 -6.77 7.39 -26.16
N THR A 135 -7.54 8.09 -26.99
CA THR A 135 -9.02 8.02 -26.99
C THR A 135 -9.59 6.72 -27.60
N ALA A 136 -8.73 5.83 -28.11
CA ALA A 136 -9.14 4.55 -28.67
C ALA A 136 -9.80 3.66 -27.59
N ASP A 137 -10.81 2.90 -28.00
CA ASP A 137 -11.57 1.99 -27.13
C ASP A 137 -10.64 1.04 -26.34
N GLY A 138 -10.81 1.00 -25.04
CA GLY A 138 -10.02 0.17 -24.13
C GLY A 138 -8.60 0.64 -23.82
N ALA A 139 -8.06 1.67 -24.50
CA ALA A 139 -6.69 2.15 -24.27
C ALA A 139 -6.51 2.69 -22.86
N LEU A 140 -7.44 3.48 -22.35
CA LEU A 140 -7.41 4.02 -20.99
C LEU A 140 -7.34 2.89 -19.94
N PHE A 141 -8.18 1.86 -20.08
CA PHE A 141 -8.20 0.72 -19.19
C PHE A 141 -6.85 0.00 -19.17
N ARG A 142 -6.27 -0.25 -20.35
CA ARG A 142 -4.95 -0.91 -20.49
C ARG A 142 -3.85 -0.10 -19.82
N TRP A 143 -3.81 1.22 -19.99
CA TRP A 143 -2.78 2.09 -19.42
C TRP A 143 -2.90 2.18 -17.88
N VAL A 144 -4.13 2.28 -17.38
CA VAL A 144 -4.39 2.25 -15.92
C VAL A 144 -4.01 0.90 -15.32
N ALA A 145 -4.31 -0.21 -16.01
CA ALA A 145 -3.94 -1.55 -15.57
C ALA A 145 -2.42 -1.75 -15.53
N ILE A 146 -1.71 -1.28 -16.56
CA ILE A 146 -0.23 -1.31 -16.59
C ILE A 146 0.36 -0.50 -15.45
N LEU A 147 -0.10 0.74 -15.23
CA LEU A 147 0.39 1.60 -14.14
C LEU A 147 0.12 0.96 -12.77
N THR A 148 -1.07 0.38 -12.57
CA THR A 148 -1.44 -0.19 -11.28
C THR A 148 -0.72 -1.52 -11.01
N GLY A 149 -0.60 -2.37 -12.01
CA GLY A 149 0.09 -3.66 -11.90
C GLY A 149 1.60 -3.49 -11.71
N SER A 150 2.23 -2.68 -12.56
CA SER A 150 3.66 -2.40 -12.48
C SER A 150 4.08 -1.74 -11.17
N LYS A 151 3.25 -0.84 -10.64
CA LYS A 151 3.46 -0.22 -9.31
C LYS A 151 3.63 -1.26 -8.20
N ASN A 152 2.80 -2.30 -8.17
CA ASN A 152 2.88 -3.33 -7.15
C ASN A 152 4.15 -4.17 -7.30
N ALA A 153 4.53 -4.52 -8.53
CA ALA A 153 5.79 -5.24 -8.80
C ALA A 153 7.01 -4.42 -8.37
N VAL A 154 7.06 -3.14 -8.73
CA VAL A 154 8.15 -2.22 -8.34
C VAL A 154 8.21 -2.04 -6.82
N LYS A 155 7.07 -1.92 -6.15
CA LYS A 155 7.03 -1.86 -4.68
C LYS A 155 7.52 -3.15 -4.03
N GLY A 156 7.18 -4.31 -4.61
CA GLY A 156 7.71 -5.61 -4.16
C GLY A 156 9.22 -5.68 -4.28
N LEU A 157 9.78 -5.25 -5.42
CA LEU A 157 11.24 -5.12 -5.58
C LEU A 157 11.82 -4.16 -4.54
N GLY A 158 11.13 -3.07 -4.20
CA GLY A 158 11.54 -2.16 -3.13
C GLY A 158 11.66 -2.88 -1.78
N PHE A 159 10.71 -3.73 -1.40
CA PHE A 159 10.80 -4.53 -0.17
C PHE A 159 12.06 -5.42 -0.15
N LEU A 160 12.31 -6.12 -1.24
CA LEU A 160 13.50 -6.97 -1.36
C LEU A 160 14.79 -6.15 -1.25
N LEU A 161 14.91 -5.07 -2.04
CA LEU A 161 16.13 -4.26 -2.06
C LEU A 161 16.35 -3.55 -0.71
N GLY A 162 15.29 -3.01 -0.08
CA GLY A 162 15.37 -2.35 1.21
C GLY A 162 15.86 -3.29 2.31
N ALA A 163 15.29 -4.49 2.40
CA ALA A 163 15.70 -5.50 3.36
C ALA A 163 17.14 -6.00 3.11
N SER A 164 17.45 -6.35 1.86
CA SER A 164 18.78 -6.88 1.48
C SER A 164 19.89 -5.85 1.69
N PHE A 165 19.66 -4.61 1.23
CA PHE A 165 20.68 -3.55 1.35
C PHE A 165 20.88 -3.09 2.79
N LEU A 166 19.84 -3.15 3.64
CA LEU A 166 20.01 -2.94 5.06
C LEU A 166 21.05 -3.88 5.66
N GLY A 167 20.96 -5.16 5.31
CA GLY A 167 21.90 -6.17 5.80
C GLY A 167 23.34 -5.97 5.31
N VAL A 168 23.52 -5.47 4.08
CA VAL A 168 24.85 -5.32 3.47
C VAL A 168 25.49 -3.98 3.79
N PHE A 169 24.76 -2.88 3.59
CA PHE A 169 25.30 -1.51 3.66
C PHE A 169 24.88 -0.75 4.91
N GLY A 170 23.91 -1.25 5.68
CA GLY A 170 23.35 -0.55 6.84
C GLY A 170 22.32 0.51 6.47
N PHE A 171 21.76 1.17 7.50
CA PHE A 171 20.60 2.03 7.36
C PHE A 171 20.89 3.35 6.61
N VAL A 172 21.84 4.14 7.13
CA VAL A 172 22.12 5.51 6.62
C VAL A 172 22.60 5.52 5.16
N PRO A 173 23.55 4.67 4.72
CA PRO A 173 23.99 4.67 3.33
C PRO A 173 22.87 4.34 2.34
N VAL A 174 21.97 3.41 2.70
CA VAL A 174 20.85 3.04 1.82
C VAL A 174 19.81 4.16 1.74
N VAL A 175 19.45 4.78 2.87
CA VAL A 175 18.52 5.93 2.89
C VAL A 175 19.09 7.10 2.08
N LEU A 176 20.38 7.42 2.25
CA LEU A 176 21.04 8.48 1.48
C LEU A 176 21.08 8.18 -0.02
N SER A 177 21.39 6.94 -0.39
CA SER A 177 21.36 6.53 -1.81
C SER A 177 19.98 6.70 -2.43
N MET A 178 18.91 6.34 -1.72
CA MET A 178 17.54 6.56 -2.17
C MET A 178 17.23 8.06 -2.34
N ALA A 179 17.66 8.90 -1.39
CA ALA A 179 17.48 10.35 -1.48
C ALA A 179 18.18 10.94 -2.71
N LEU A 180 19.43 10.54 -2.95
CA LEU A 180 20.22 10.99 -4.11
C LEU A 180 19.60 10.57 -5.44
N ILE A 181 19.15 9.32 -5.56
CA ILE A 181 18.46 8.82 -6.76
C ILE A 181 17.18 9.61 -7.04
N LEU A 182 16.34 9.80 -6.02
CA LEU A 182 15.10 10.57 -6.19
C LEU A 182 15.37 12.06 -6.48
N ALA A 183 16.40 12.65 -5.86
CA ALA A 183 16.80 14.03 -6.15
C ALA A 183 17.28 14.18 -7.60
N ALA A 184 18.09 13.24 -8.11
CA ALA A 184 18.53 13.22 -9.50
C ALA A 184 17.34 13.10 -10.47
N ILE A 185 16.36 12.24 -10.16
CA ILE A 185 15.13 12.10 -10.96
C ILE A 185 14.32 13.40 -10.91
N LEU A 186 14.14 14.00 -9.74
CA LEU A 186 13.43 15.28 -9.59
C LEU A 186 14.10 16.38 -10.41
N ILE A 187 15.42 16.52 -10.32
CA ILE A 187 16.19 17.52 -11.10
C ILE A 187 16.04 17.25 -12.60
N SER A 188 16.15 16.00 -13.03
CA SER A 188 15.95 15.62 -14.43
C SER A 188 14.54 15.99 -14.93
N LEU A 189 13.50 15.78 -14.12
CA LEU A 189 12.13 16.17 -14.47
C LEU A 189 11.94 17.69 -14.47
N LEU A 190 12.57 18.42 -13.56
CA LEU A 190 12.52 19.88 -13.55
C LEU A 190 13.12 20.49 -14.84
N LEU A 191 14.21 19.89 -15.36
CA LEU A 191 14.92 20.34 -16.54
C LEU A 191 14.25 19.90 -17.86
N TRP A 192 13.74 18.66 -17.93
CA TRP A 192 13.33 18.03 -19.20
C TRP A 192 11.87 17.53 -19.23
N MET A 193 11.03 17.92 -18.25
CA MET A 193 9.63 17.46 -18.24
C MET A 193 8.88 17.92 -19.49
N PRO A 194 8.37 17.01 -20.33
CA PRO A 194 7.61 17.38 -21.52
C PRO A 194 6.38 18.24 -21.18
N ALA A 195 6.01 19.13 -22.11
CA ALA A 195 4.76 19.89 -22.01
C ALA A 195 3.55 18.93 -22.15
N GLY A 196 2.40 19.29 -21.55
CA GLY A 196 1.15 18.55 -21.74
C GLY A 196 0.46 18.09 -20.46
N LEU A 197 1.07 18.26 -19.30
CA LEU A 197 0.37 18.04 -18.03
C LEU A 197 -0.49 19.27 -17.67
N SER A 198 -1.72 19.01 -17.17
CA SER A 198 -2.68 20.07 -16.85
C SER A 198 -2.13 21.02 -15.78
N GLN A 199 -2.33 22.31 -16.05
CA GLN A 199 -2.20 23.35 -15.04
C GLN A 199 -3.47 23.39 -14.18
N GLY A 200 -3.34 23.73 -12.88
CA GLY A 200 -4.46 23.76 -11.95
C GLY A 200 -5.54 24.78 -12.34
N ARG A 201 -6.79 24.51 -11.93
CA ARG A 201 -7.94 25.40 -12.08
C ARG A 201 -8.30 26.04 -10.74
N LYS A 202 -8.39 27.37 -10.68
CA LYS A 202 -8.67 28.13 -9.45
C LYS A 202 -10.07 27.94 -8.83
N GLY A 203 -11.01 27.27 -9.49
CA GLY A 203 -12.44 27.19 -9.12
C GLY A 203 -12.95 25.86 -8.53
N ALA A 204 -12.10 24.91 -8.17
CA ALA A 204 -12.54 23.63 -7.60
C ALA A 204 -13.13 23.81 -6.18
N LYS A 205 -14.42 23.47 -6.00
CA LYS A 205 -15.14 23.55 -4.70
C LYS A 205 -14.87 22.31 -3.84
N PHE A 206 -14.80 22.53 -2.52
CA PHE A 206 -14.40 21.57 -1.50
C PHE A 206 -15.57 20.83 -0.80
N SER A 207 -16.81 21.23 -1.03
CA SER A 207 -17.94 21.01 -0.11
C SER A 207 -18.63 19.63 -0.15
N GLU A 208 -18.18 18.65 -0.95
CA GLU A 208 -18.93 17.40 -1.15
C GLU A 208 -18.10 16.11 -1.05
N VAL A 209 -17.16 16.08 -0.11
CA VAL A 209 -16.15 15.02 0.02
C VAL A 209 -16.73 13.70 0.55
N PHE A 210 -17.76 13.76 1.39
CA PHE A 210 -18.40 12.55 1.96
C PHE A 210 -19.50 12.03 1.04
N SER A 211 -19.53 10.72 0.82
CA SER A 211 -20.57 10.09 0.01
C SER A 211 -21.89 10.01 0.79
N LYS A 212 -22.99 10.37 0.11
CA LYS A 212 -24.36 10.18 0.61
C LYS A 212 -24.99 8.86 0.12
N ASN A 213 -24.32 8.13 -0.76
CA ASN A 213 -24.81 6.88 -1.31
C ASN A 213 -24.60 5.73 -0.31
N PRO A 214 -25.69 5.07 0.17
CA PRO A 214 -25.57 3.97 1.13
C PRO A 214 -24.71 2.80 0.64
N GLN A 215 -24.72 2.50 -0.68
CA GLN A 215 -23.92 1.41 -1.24
C GLN A 215 -22.42 1.73 -1.19
N VAL A 216 -22.05 2.98 -1.52
CA VAL A 216 -20.67 3.46 -1.39
C VAL A 216 -20.23 3.42 0.08
N ASN A 217 -21.11 3.79 1.02
CA ASN A 217 -20.80 3.79 2.45
C ASN A 217 -20.58 2.38 3.00
N TRP A 218 -21.47 1.42 2.66
CA TRP A 218 -21.29 0.02 3.08
C TRP A 218 -20.07 -0.64 2.43
N LEU A 219 -19.80 -0.37 1.16
CA LEU A 219 -18.60 -0.85 0.49
C LEU A 219 -17.33 -0.27 1.11
N SER A 220 -17.35 1.03 1.46
CA SER A 220 -16.25 1.71 2.15
C SER A 220 -16.03 1.15 3.55
N PHE A 221 -17.09 0.87 4.31
CA PHE A 221 -17.02 0.19 5.59
C PHE A 221 -16.38 -1.21 5.44
N ALA A 222 -16.88 -2.05 4.53
CA ALA A 222 -16.30 -3.35 4.25
C ALA A 222 -14.80 -3.25 3.86
N ARG A 223 -14.43 -2.19 3.12
CA ARG A 223 -13.06 -1.94 2.69
C ARG A 223 -12.12 -1.62 3.84
N VAL A 224 -12.56 -0.87 4.86
CA VAL A 224 -11.77 -0.61 6.08
C VAL A 224 -11.29 -1.94 6.69
N PHE A 225 -12.22 -2.85 6.93
CA PHE A 225 -11.91 -4.11 7.59
C PHE A 225 -11.18 -5.11 6.69
N LEU A 226 -11.48 -5.13 5.40
CA LEU A 226 -10.76 -5.97 4.42
C LEU A 226 -9.26 -5.62 4.36
N PHE A 227 -8.94 -4.32 4.27
CA PHE A 227 -7.54 -3.88 4.18
C PHE A 227 -6.84 -3.89 5.54
N GLY A 228 -7.56 -3.58 6.60
CA GLY A 228 -7.05 -3.73 7.95
C GLY A 228 -6.64 -5.16 8.27
N ALA A 229 -7.46 -6.13 7.92
CA ALA A 229 -7.18 -7.56 8.12
C ALA A 229 -5.87 -8.02 7.48
N ARG A 230 -5.54 -7.51 6.29
CA ARG A 230 -4.23 -7.77 5.68
C ARG A 230 -3.11 -7.15 6.51
N ASP A 231 -3.26 -5.89 6.90
CA ASP A 231 -2.16 -5.14 7.51
C ASP A 231 -1.88 -5.57 8.96
N VAL A 232 -2.84 -6.20 9.64
CA VAL A 232 -2.64 -6.77 11.00
C VAL A 232 -1.48 -7.78 11.05
N TRP A 233 -1.33 -8.62 10.07
CA TRP A 233 -0.22 -9.58 10.04
C TRP A 233 0.95 -9.12 9.15
N PHE A 234 0.68 -8.29 8.12
CA PHE A 234 1.63 -7.95 7.08
C PHE A 234 2.65 -6.89 7.51
N VAL A 235 2.26 -5.89 8.31
CA VAL A 235 3.09 -4.70 8.58
C VAL A 235 4.21 -4.98 9.57
N VAL A 236 3.90 -5.57 10.72
CA VAL A 236 4.81 -5.85 11.82
C VAL A 236 4.91 -7.35 12.07
N GLY A 237 3.77 -8.05 12.12
CA GLY A 237 3.69 -9.42 12.58
C GLY A 237 4.59 -10.40 11.82
N ILE A 238 4.42 -10.51 10.51
CA ILE A 238 5.17 -11.48 9.70
C ILE A 238 6.66 -11.13 9.58
N PRO A 239 7.07 -9.88 9.33
CA PRO A 239 8.49 -9.57 9.31
C PRO A 239 9.22 -9.93 10.61
N ILE A 240 8.63 -9.62 11.78
CA ILE A 240 9.24 -9.95 13.08
C ILE A 240 9.25 -11.46 13.31
N TYR A 241 8.14 -12.16 12.98
CA TYR A 241 8.10 -13.62 13.10
C TYR A 241 9.20 -14.29 12.28
N PHE A 242 9.35 -13.92 11.02
CA PHE A 242 10.41 -14.48 10.19
C PHE A 242 11.80 -14.11 10.69
N TYR A 243 11.99 -12.89 11.17
CA TYR A 243 13.27 -12.52 11.78
C TYR A 243 13.59 -13.41 12.98
N ALA A 244 12.63 -13.62 13.88
CA ALA A 244 12.80 -14.46 15.05
C ALA A 244 13.09 -15.95 14.73
N VAL A 245 12.56 -16.45 13.61
CA VAL A 245 12.75 -17.85 13.20
C VAL A 245 14.04 -18.04 12.36
N LEU A 246 14.45 -17.03 11.59
CA LEU A 246 15.52 -17.15 10.59
C LEU A 246 16.85 -16.55 11.05
N SER A 247 16.86 -15.64 12.02
CA SER A 247 18.09 -15.03 12.53
C SER A 247 18.56 -15.72 13.81
N ASP A 248 19.87 -15.97 13.87
CA ASP A 248 20.57 -16.43 15.08
C ASP A 248 21.21 -15.25 15.88
N GLY A 249 20.92 -14.00 15.49
CA GLY A 249 21.50 -12.80 16.08
C GLY A 249 22.89 -12.43 15.55
N THR A 250 23.54 -13.29 14.81
CA THR A 250 24.82 -12.96 14.15
C THR A 250 24.60 -12.02 12.96
N LYS A 251 25.68 -11.32 12.55
CA LYS A 251 25.59 -10.46 11.36
C LYS A 251 25.15 -11.24 10.10
N ALA A 252 25.68 -12.43 9.91
CA ALA A 252 25.33 -13.29 8.79
C ALA A 252 23.90 -13.81 8.88
N GLY A 253 23.45 -14.23 10.07
CA GLY A 253 22.07 -14.65 10.33
C GLY A 253 21.07 -13.52 10.08
N ASN A 254 21.38 -12.30 10.51
CA ASN A 254 20.56 -11.12 10.25
C ASN A 254 20.44 -10.83 8.75
N GLN A 255 21.55 -10.89 7.99
CA GLN A 255 21.54 -10.69 6.54
C GLN A 255 20.66 -11.71 5.83
N ASN A 256 20.82 -13.00 6.18
CA ASN A 256 20.02 -14.08 5.61
C ASN A 256 18.51 -13.90 5.93
N ALA A 257 18.18 -13.55 7.18
CA ALA A 257 16.81 -13.27 7.58
C ALA A 257 16.22 -12.08 6.81
N PHE A 258 16.94 -10.97 6.67
CA PHE A 258 16.49 -9.80 5.92
C PHE A 258 16.24 -10.13 4.44
N PHE A 259 17.17 -10.89 3.83
CA PHE A 259 17.00 -11.32 2.45
C PHE A 259 15.77 -12.21 2.26
N ALA A 260 15.57 -13.20 3.13
CA ALA A 260 14.41 -14.09 3.07
C ALA A 260 13.08 -13.34 3.30
N ILE A 261 13.03 -12.42 4.28
CA ILE A 261 11.87 -11.55 4.52
C ILE A 261 11.58 -10.71 3.27
N GLY A 262 12.61 -10.07 2.71
CA GLY A 262 12.48 -9.26 1.50
C GLY A 262 11.95 -10.06 0.31
N ILE A 263 12.44 -11.27 0.08
CA ILE A 263 11.95 -12.19 -0.96
C ILE A 263 10.47 -12.54 -0.73
N PHE A 264 10.10 -12.96 0.48
CA PHE A 264 8.71 -13.31 0.78
C PHE A 264 7.76 -12.14 0.51
N MET A 265 8.10 -10.94 1.02
CA MET A 265 7.29 -9.75 0.86
C MET A 265 7.19 -9.32 -0.61
N ALA A 266 8.28 -9.45 -1.38
CA ALA A 266 8.30 -9.17 -2.81
C ALA A 266 7.41 -10.14 -3.59
N ILE A 267 7.59 -11.44 -3.38
CA ILE A 267 6.79 -12.49 -4.04
C ILE A 267 5.31 -12.29 -3.71
N TRP A 268 4.98 -12.04 -2.44
CA TRP A 268 3.60 -11.85 -2.02
C TRP A 268 2.91 -10.69 -2.74
N ILE A 269 3.56 -9.51 -2.81
CA ILE A 269 3.01 -8.32 -3.48
C ILE A 269 2.92 -8.50 -5.00
N ILE A 270 3.90 -9.18 -5.61
CA ILE A 270 3.91 -9.44 -7.06
C ILE A 270 2.77 -10.42 -7.41
N LEU A 271 2.65 -11.54 -6.69
CA LEU A 271 1.58 -12.51 -6.90
C LEU A 271 0.20 -11.89 -6.66
N TYR A 272 0.05 -11.11 -5.57
CA TYR A 272 -1.16 -10.33 -5.33
C TYR A 272 -1.52 -9.46 -6.56
N GLY A 273 -0.56 -8.72 -7.12
CA GLY A 273 -0.78 -7.89 -8.30
C GLY A 273 -1.18 -8.69 -9.55
N LEU A 274 -0.55 -9.83 -9.77
CA LEU A 274 -0.87 -10.73 -10.89
C LEU A 274 -2.28 -11.31 -10.79
N VAL A 275 -2.67 -11.81 -9.62
CA VAL A 275 -4.03 -12.33 -9.38
C VAL A 275 -5.05 -11.21 -9.51
N GLN A 276 -4.77 -10.02 -8.96
CA GLN A 276 -5.66 -8.86 -9.06
C GLN A 276 -5.90 -8.44 -10.52
N ALA A 277 -4.89 -8.46 -11.35
CA ALA A 277 -5.00 -8.13 -12.78
C ALA A 277 -5.88 -9.15 -13.55
N ASN A 278 -5.88 -10.42 -13.12
CA ASN A 278 -6.66 -11.49 -13.73
C ASN A 278 -8.03 -11.72 -13.07
N ALA A 279 -8.33 -11.06 -11.96
CA ALA A 279 -9.58 -11.24 -11.21
C ALA A 279 -10.86 -11.05 -12.05
N PRO A 280 -10.95 -10.09 -13.01
CA PRO A 280 -12.14 -9.97 -13.88
C PRO A 280 -12.40 -11.23 -14.70
N ARG A 281 -11.36 -11.94 -15.15
CA ARG A 281 -11.48 -13.21 -15.89
C ARG A 281 -11.90 -14.34 -14.96
N LEU A 282 -11.29 -14.44 -13.76
CA LEU A 282 -11.61 -15.43 -12.73
C LEU A 282 -13.08 -15.32 -12.29
N LEU A 283 -13.57 -14.12 -12.12
CA LEU A 283 -14.96 -13.82 -11.72
C LEU A 283 -15.94 -13.91 -12.89
N ARG A 284 -15.48 -14.05 -14.12
CA ARG A 284 -16.30 -13.94 -15.35
C ARG A 284 -17.16 -12.66 -15.35
N ALA A 285 -16.55 -11.54 -14.93
CA ALA A 285 -17.27 -10.30 -14.63
C ALA A 285 -18.05 -9.74 -15.84
N THR A 286 -17.58 -10.00 -17.07
CA THR A 286 -18.26 -9.59 -18.30
C THR A 286 -19.49 -10.43 -18.65
N GLN A 287 -19.62 -11.63 -18.10
CA GLN A 287 -20.71 -12.58 -18.36
C GLN A 287 -21.77 -12.61 -17.26
N ARG A 288 -21.45 -12.08 -16.09
CA ARG A 288 -22.30 -12.12 -14.88
C ARG A 288 -22.81 -10.71 -14.57
N GLY A 289 -24.08 -10.59 -14.29
CA GLY A 289 -24.70 -9.31 -13.90
C GLY A 289 -24.17 -8.78 -12.57
N GLN A 290 -24.30 -7.47 -12.36
CA GLN A 290 -23.84 -6.76 -11.14
C GLN A 290 -24.38 -7.41 -9.84
N GLY A 291 -25.64 -7.83 -9.82
CA GLY A 291 -26.24 -8.48 -8.63
C GLY A 291 -25.57 -9.79 -8.23
N ALA A 292 -25.04 -10.58 -9.18
CA ALA A 292 -24.27 -11.78 -8.90
C ALA A 292 -22.91 -11.43 -8.26
N LEU A 293 -22.23 -10.40 -8.79
CA LEU A 293 -20.95 -9.94 -8.26
C LEU A 293 -21.09 -9.34 -6.84
N ILE A 294 -22.21 -8.67 -6.55
CA ILE A 294 -22.52 -8.20 -5.19
C ILE A 294 -22.65 -9.36 -4.21
N LYS A 295 -23.41 -10.40 -4.56
CA LYS A 295 -23.53 -11.61 -3.73
C LYS A 295 -22.19 -12.31 -3.52
N ASP A 296 -21.40 -12.42 -4.58
CA ASP A 296 -20.07 -13.02 -4.51
C ASP A 296 -19.15 -12.25 -3.55
N SER A 297 -19.30 -10.94 -3.39
CA SER A 297 -18.40 -10.14 -2.53
C SER A 297 -18.40 -10.63 -1.09
N ALA A 298 -19.56 -10.95 -0.53
CA ALA A 298 -19.68 -11.51 0.83
C ALA A 298 -19.12 -12.94 0.91
N ALA A 299 -19.41 -13.79 -0.09
CA ALA A 299 -18.91 -15.18 -0.11
C ALA A 299 -17.38 -15.25 -0.21
N TRP A 300 -16.76 -14.42 -1.06
CA TRP A 300 -15.31 -14.36 -1.20
C TRP A 300 -14.62 -13.86 0.08
N VAL A 301 -15.20 -12.89 0.79
CA VAL A 301 -14.65 -12.40 2.06
C VAL A 301 -14.78 -13.45 3.16
N LEU A 302 -15.91 -14.20 3.24
CA LEU A 302 -16.05 -15.30 4.18
C LEU A 302 -15.04 -16.41 3.91
N GLY A 303 -14.85 -16.81 2.65
CA GLY A 303 -13.80 -17.75 2.27
C GLY A 303 -12.40 -17.25 2.64
N LEU A 304 -12.15 -15.95 2.48
CA LEU A 304 -10.88 -15.33 2.89
C LEU A 304 -10.70 -15.39 4.42
N ALA A 305 -11.76 -15.20 5.21
CA ALA A 305 -11.69 -15.22 6.67
C ALA A 305 -11.29 -16.60 7.24
N ALA A 306 -11.63 -17.68 6.53
CA ALA A 306 -11.27 -19.02 6.93
C ALA A 306 -9.74 -19.25 6.89
N VAL A 307 -9.02 -18.64 5.96
CA VAL A 307 -7.57 -18.84 5.81
C VAL A 307 -6.79 -18.41 7.07
N PRO A 308 -6.88 -17.15 7.53
CA PRO A 308 -6.18 -16.74 8.74
C PRO A 308 -6.75 -17.40 10.01
N ALA A 309 -8.03 -17.81 10.05
CA ALA A 309 -8.59 -18.55 11.16
C ALA A 309 -7.91 -19.92 11.34
N VAL A 310 -7.77 -20.68 10.25
CA VAL A 310 -7.08 -21.98 10.26
C VAL A 310 -5.61 -21.82 10.64
N LEU A 311 -4.92 -20.85 10.04
CA LEU A 311 -3.51 -20.57 10.36
C LEU A 311 -3.33 -20.16 11.83
N ALA A 312 -4.23 -19.32 12.36
CA ALA A 312 -4.20 -18.91 13.77
C ALA A 312 -4.35 -20.12 14.70
N LEU A 313 -5.30 -21.02 14.40
CA LEU A 313 -5.51 -22.23 15.17
C LEU A 313 -4.28 -23.15 15.13
N VAL A 314 -3.72 -23.41 13.97
CA VAL A 314 -2.50 -24.23 13.80
C VAL A 314 -1.35 -23.66 14.63
N LEU A 315 -1.10 -22.35 14.55
CA LEU A 315 -0.02 -21.73 15.29
C LEU A 315 -0.28 -21.61 16.80
N TYR A 316 -1.54 -21.46 17.22
CA TYR A 316 -1.93 -21.47 18.62
C TYR A 316 -1.69 -22.84 19.28
N LEU A 317 -1.98 -23.92 18.56
CA LEU A 317 -1.78 -25.30 19.04
C LEU A 317 -0.31 -25.76 18.99
N THR A 318 0.56 -24.99 18.34
CA THR A 318 1.99 -25.32 18.20
C THR A 318 2.80 -24.55 19.23
N VAL A 319 3.45 -25.26 20.14
CA VAL A 319 4.20 -24.68 21.28
C VAL A 319 5.43 -23.86 20.79
N SER A 320 6.06 -24.29 19.70
CA SER A 320 7.23 -23.61 19.12
C SER A 320 7.20 -23.66 17.58
N PRO A 321 7.73 -22.64 16.88
CA PRO A 321 7.82 -22.67 15.42
C PRO A 321 8.62 -23.88 14.93
N THR A 322 8.03 -24.63 14.00
CA THR A 322 8.70 -25.72 13.30
C THR A 322 8.80 -25.38 11.82
N SER A 323 9.66 -26.09 11.07
CA SER A 323 9.73 -25.94 9.62
C SER A 323 8.39 -26.21 8.95
N VAL A 324 7.61 -27.18 9.47
CA VAL A 324 6.28 -27.51 8.95
C VAL A 324 5.29 -26.38 9.17
N THR A 325 5.22 -25.82 10.39
CA THR A 325 4.30 -24.70 10.69
C THR A 325 4.69 -23.42 9.98
N THR A 326 5.98 -23.14 9.82
CA THR A 326 6.47 -21.99 9.04
C THR A 326 6.13 -22.15 7.56
N SER A 327 6.30 -23.35 6.99
CA SER A 327 5.90 -23.62 5.60
C SER A 327 4.39 -23.52 5.40
N ALA A 328 3.58 -24.06 6.32
CA ALA A 328 2.14 -23.92 6.29
C ALA A 328 1.70 -22.45 6.35
N LEU A 329 2.37 -21.64 7.19
CA LEU A 329 2.16 -20.19 7.27
C LEU A 329 2.46 -19.52 5.94
N VAL A 330 3.61 -19.78 5.32
CA VAL A 330 4.00 -19.21 4.02
C VAL A 330 2.96 -19.55 2.95
N ILE A 331 2.60 -20.83 2.81
CA ILE A 331 1.63 -21.28 1.81
C ILE A 331 0.26 -20.66 2.07
N GLY A 332 -0.19 -20.66 3.32
CA GLY A 332 -1.48 -20.09 3.69
C GLY A 332 -1.54 -18.56 3.46
N LEU A 333 -0.45 -17.84 3.71
CA LEU A 333 -0.39 -16.40 3.43
C LEU A 333 -0.32 -16.09 1.92
N LEU A 334 0.27 -16.94 1.10
CA LEU A 334 0.21 -16.84 -0.37
C LEU A 334 -1.23 -17.09 -0.86
N LEU A 335 -1.92 -18.09 -0.32
CA LEU A 335 -3.34 -18.32 -0.58
C LEU A 335 -4.20 -17.14 -0.14
N PHE A 336 -3.96 -16.61 1.07
CA PHE A 336 -4.60 -15.37 1.54
C PHE A 336 -4.41 -14.26 0.51
N GLY A 337 -3.18 -14.04 0.02
CA GLY A 337 -2.87 -13.02 -0.98
C GLY A 337 -3.67 -13.16 -2.27
N ALA A 338 -3.83 -14.39 -2.77
CA ALA A 338 -4.60 -14.67 -3.97
C ALA A 338 -6.10 -14.37 -3.78
N VAL A 339 -6.70 -14.87 -2.70
CA VAL A 339 -8.14 -14.63 -2.40
C VAL A 339 -8.39 -13.16 -2.08
N PHE A 340 -7.48 -12.52 -1.33
CA PHE A 340 -7.54 -11.09 -1.04
C PHE A 340 -7.46 -10.24 -2.32
N ALA A 341 -6.65 -10.63 -3.31
CA ALA A 341 -6.54 -9.96 -4.59
C ALA A 341 -7.88 -9.95 -5.36
N VAL A 342 -8.58 -11.08 -5.36
CA VAL A 342 -9.92 -11.20 -5.96
C VAL A 342 -10.91 -10.28 -5.26
N ASN A 343 -10.97 -10.30 -3.91
CA ASN A 343 -11.82 -9.41 -3.13
C ASN A 343 -11.51 -7.93 -3.40
N SER A 344 -10.22 -7.57 -3.42
CA SER A 344 -9.79 -6.19 -3.69
C SER A 344 -10.19 -5.71 -5.09
N ALA A 345 -10.10 -6.59 -6.10
CA ALA A 345 -10.53 -6.29 -7.46
C ALA A 345 -12.06 -6.12 -7.53
N LEU A 346 -12.80 -7.00 -6.87
CA LEU A 346 -14.25 -6.95 -6.80
C LEU A 346 -14.76 -5.67 -6.15
N HIS A 347 -14.20 -5.26 -5.01
CA HIS A 347 -14.51 -3.98 -4.38
C HIS A 347 -14.16 -2.78 -5.27
N SER A 348 -13.05 -2.87 -6.04
CA SER A 348 -12.66 -1.81 -6.97
C SER A 348 -13.59 -1.71 -8.19
N TYR A 349 -14.22 -2.79 -8.59
CA TYR A 349 -15.29 -2.80 -9.59
C TYR A 349 -16.57 -2.20 -9.02
N LEU A 350 -17.00 -2.65 -7.84
CA LEU A 350 -18.27 -2.23 -7.23
C LEU A 350 -18.32 -0.74 -6.91
N ILE A 351 -17.21 -0.12 -6.47
CA ILE A 351 -17.20 1.34 -6.24
C ILE A 351 -17.54 2.10 -7.53
N LEU A 352 -17.03 1.67 -8.68
CA LEU A 352 -17.33 2.30 -9.95
C LEU A 352 -18.77 2.03 -10.40
N ALA A 353 -19.32 0.86 -10.07
CA ALA A 353 -20.69 0.47 -10.37
C ALA A 353 -21.73 1.22 -9.54
N PHE A 354 -21.40 1.56 -8.28
CA PHE A 354 -22.31 2.29 -7.37
C PHE A 354 -22.25 3.80 -7.51
N THR A 355 -21.24 4.32 -8.20
CA THR A 355 -20.98 5.76 -8.27
C THR A 355 -21.60 6.38 -9.50
N GLU A 356 -22.30 7.52 -9.36
CA GLU A 356 -22.81 8.33 -10.45
C GLU A 356 -21.67 9.06 -11.17
N ARG A 357 -21.82 9.29 -12.49
CA ARG A 357 -20.77 9.92 -13.33
C ARG A 357 -20.27 11.24 -12.80
N GLU A 358 -21.16 12.04 -12.21
CA GLU A 358 -20.85 13.39 -11.70
C GLU A 358 -20.06 13.35 -10.40
N ARG A 359 -20.19 12.27 -9.59
CA ARG A 359 -19.57 12.10 -8.27
C ARG A 359 -18.39 11.12 -8.25
N VAL A 360 -18.03 10.49 -9.37
CA VAL A 360 -16.99 9.44 -9.44
C VAL A 360 -15.71 9.83 -8.69
N THR A 361 -15.20 11.03 -8.89
CA THR A 361 -13.95 11.47 -8.27
C THR A 361 -14.06 11.57 -6.75
N MET A 362 -15.21 12.05 -6.24
CA MET A 362 -15.45 12.22 -4.80
C MET A 362 -15.65 10.87 -4.11
N ASP A 363 -16.53 10.04 -4.62
CA ASP A 363 -16.84 8.73 -4.04
C ASP A 363 -15.63 7.79 -4.08
N VAL A 364 -14.85 7.82 -5.16
CA VAL A 364 -13.58 7.08 -5.24
C VAL A 364 -12.55 7.62 -4.25
N GLY A 365 -12.49 8.94 -4.03
CA GLY A 365 -11.66 9.58 -3.00
C GLY A 365 -12.04 9.10 -1.60
N PHE A 366 -13.33 9.14 -1.26
CA PHE A 366 -13.88 8.63 -0.01
C PHE A 366 -13.57 7.14 0.21
N TYR A 367 -13.75 6.32 -0.83
CA TYR A 367 -13.40 4.91 -0.80
C TYR A 367 -11.89 4.66 -0.57
N TYR A 368 -11.00 5.47 -1.17
CA TYR A 368 -9.55 5.36 -0.91
C TYR A 368 -9.15 5.86 0.47
N MET A 369 -9.85 6.87 1.01
CA MET A 369 -9.72 7.28 2.41
C MET A 369 -10.04 6.10 3.35
N SER A 370 -11.16 5.40 3.11
CA SER A 370 -11.55 4.21 3.89
C SER A 370 -10.50 3.11 3.82
N ASN A 371 -9.87 2.92 2.66
CA ASN A 371 -8.74 1.99 2.50
C ASN A 371 -7.54 2.39 3.38
N ALA A 372 -7.23 3.68 3.47
CA ALA A 372 -6.14 4.17 4.32
C ALA A 372 -6.50 4.06 5.81
N ALA A 373 -7.76 4.32 6.18
CA ALA A 373 -8.25 4.12 7.55
C ALA A 373 -8.15 2.65 7.99
N GLY A 374 -8.48 1.71 7.09
CA GLY A 374 -8.29 0.28 7.34
C GLY A 374 -6.82 -0.08 7.57
N ARG A 375 -5.92 0.49 6.78
CA ARG A 375 -4.49 0.27 6.92
C ARG A 375 -3.95 0.85 8.24
N LEU A 376 -4.41 2.01 8.65
CA LEU A 376 -4.07 2.59 9.96
C LEU A 376 -4.50 1.65 11.09
N LEU A 377 -5.75 1.22 11.08
CA LEU A 377 -6.29 0.27 12.07
C LEU A 377 -5.49 -1.04 12.08
N GLY A 378 -5.25 -1.62 10.90
CA GLY A 378 -4.45 -2.83 10.75
C GLY A 378 -3.00 -2.69 11.24
N THR A 379 -2.37 -1.54 10.98
CA THR A 379 -1.00 -1.26 11.46
C THR A 379 -0.93 -1.19 12.98
N ILE A 380 -1.86 -0.50 13.63
CA ILE A 380 -1.93 -0.43 15.11
C ILE A 380 -2.17 -1.83 15.69
N LEU A 381 -3.16 -2.55 15.16
CA LEU A 381 -3.48 -3.89 15.60
C LEU A 381 -2.36 -4.89 15.31
N SER A 382 -1.52 -4.67 14.28
CA SER A 382 -0.36 -5.51 13.98
C SER A 382 0.64 -5.53 15.14
N GLY A 383 1.05 -4.35 15.59
CA GLY A 383 1.97 -4.23 16.72
C GLY A 383 1.36 -4.75 18.02
N LEU A 384 0.12 -4.35 18.32
CA LEU A 384 -0.58 -4.72 19.54
C LEU A 384 -0.82 -6.23 19.61
N SER A 385 -1.39 -6.83 18.59
CA SER A 385 -1.67 -8.27 18.56
C SER A 385 -0.39 -9.09 18.62
N TYR A 386 0.66 -8.66 17.89
CA TYR A 386 1.93 -9.39 17.95
C TYR A 386 2.58 -9.31 19.33
N GLN A 387 2.51 -8.16 20.00
CA GLN A 387 3.06 -7.99 21.34
C GLN A 387 2.31 -8.82 22.39
N LEU A 388 0.99 -9.00 22.24
CA LEU A 388 0.16 -9.71 23.21
C LEU A 388 0.15 -11.23 22.99
N GLY A 389 0.25 -11.70 21.74
CA GLY A 389 0.11 -13.12 21.44
C GLY A 389 0.92 -13.60 20.23
N GLY A 390 1.78 -12.75 19.65
CA GLY A 390 2.56 -13.13 18.49
C GLY A 390 1.71 -13.27 17.22
N VAL A 391 2.23 -14.02 16.25
CA VAL A 391 1.63 -14.10 14.91
C VAL A 391 0.25 -14.78 14.89
N TRP A 392 -0.01 -15.75 15.78
CA TRP A 392 -1.32 -16.40 15.82
C TRP A 392 -2.43 -15.40 16.16
N LEU A 393 -2.19 -14.47 17.10
CA LEU A 393 -3.18 -13.47 17.46
C LEU A 393 -3.37 -12.44 16.34
N CYS A 394 -2.31 -12.06 15.61
CA CYS A 394 -2.45 -11.25 14.42
C CYS A 394 -3.40 -11.89 13.39
N LEU A 395 -3.28 -13.19 13.18
CA LEU A 395 -4.13 -13.93 12.23
C LEU A 395 -5.57 -14.08 12.74
N ALA A 396 -5.77 -14.32 14.03
CA ALA A 396 -7.09 -14.37 14.65
C ALA A 396 -7.84 -13.03 14.52
N VAL A 397 -7.14 -11.93 14.81
CA VAL A 397 -7.68 -10.56 14.63
C VAL A 397 -7.96 -10.27 13.16
N ALA A 398 -7.10 -10.70 12.24
CA ALA A 398 -7.34 -10.57 10.81
C ALA A 398 -8.61 -11.30 10.38
N SER A 399 -8.83 -12.53 10.87
CA SER A 399 -10.06 -13.29 10.60
C SER A 399 -11.30 -12.57 11.14
N ALA A 400 -11.26 -12.07 12.38
CA ALA A 400 -12.36 -11.30 12.97
C ALA A 400 -12.68 -10.04 12.15
N MET A 401 -11.68 -9.31 11.70
CA MET A 401 -11.87 -8.14 10.82
C MET A 401 -12.52 -8.53 9.48
N LEU A 402 -12.14 -9.67 8.90
CA LEU A 402 -12.76 -10.17 7.66
C LEU A 402 -14.23 -10.55 7.86
N LEU A 403 -14.60 -11.11 9.01
CA LEU A 403 -16.00 -11.35 9.34
C LEU A 403 -16.80 -10.05 9.42
N ILE A 404 -16.23 -8.99 10.02
CA ILE A 404 -16.86 -7.66 10.04
C ILE A 404 -16.95 -7.08 8.60
N SER A 405 -15.92 -7.27 7.78
CA SER A 405 -15.97 -6.89 6.36
C SER A 405 -17.11 -7.63 5.62
N ALA A 406 -17.30 -8.93 5.90
CA ALA A 406 -18.39 -9.72 5.31
C ALA A 406 -19.77 -9.18 5.70
N LEU A 407 -19.96 -8.73 6.95
CA LEU A 407 -21.20 -8.09 7.39
C LEU A 407 -21.48 -6.81 6.58
N GLY A 408 -20.46 -5.99 6.32
CA GLY A 408 -20.58 -4.82 5.45
C GLY A 408 -20.92 -5.19 4.00
N ALA A 409 -20.24 -6.19 3.46
CA ALA A 409 -20.50 -6.69 2.10
C ALA A 409 -21.91 -7.31 1.95
N HIS A 410 -22.43 -7.93 2.97
CA HIS A 410 -23.81 -8.50 2.98
C HIS A 410 -24.90 -7.41 2.95
N LYS A 411 -24.61 -6.19 3.36
CA LYS A 411 -25.54 -5.03 3.28
C LYS A 411 -25.62 -4.42 1.89
N LEU A 412 -24.73 -4.79 0.97
CA LEU A 412 -24.78 -4.33 -0.41
C LEU A 412 -25.99 -4.91 -1.13
N ARG A 413 -26.65 -4.08 -1.94
CA ARG A 413 -27.86 -4.44 -2.69
C ARG A 413 -27.63 -4.18 -4.17
N SER A 414 -28.28 -4.98 -5.00
CA SER A 414 -28.33 -4.82 -6.46
C SER A 414 -29.20 -3.64 -6.88
#